data_2db312265375871961fdadae52a5f92c
#
_entry.id   2db312265375871961fdadae52a5f92c
#
_cell.length_a   1.000
_cell.length_b   1.000
_cell.length_c   1.000
_cell.angle_alpha   90.00
_cell.angle_beta   90.00
_cell.angle_gamma   90.00
#
_symmetry.space_group_name_H-M   'P 1'
#
loop_
_entity.id
_entity.type
_entity.pdbx_description
1 polymer ?
#
loop_
_entity_poly.entity_id
_entity_poly.type
_entity_poly.pdbx_seq_one_letter_code
_entity_poly.pdbx_strand_id
1 'polypeptide(L)'
;MPKYVLTGVGGNVGSIAASYALEIAPPGSTLVFTTSNLDKIPSETRRVWSEKGATITTASYDDISSLQRVFAGAQAVTLISTWAFGRRPQQAQNVIDAAKSCGVRRICYTSFVGADDPSPIPEMPFLPRDHKQTEALIRASGLEYNIQRDFLYIDNIPNFFAPSWEFCGNRWLSNSGGVPGAYVAREDCGRVLAALLLGRGEPNTVYNVTGPEAVTDAQIFQWICSNIKDQGQFVTVSDQEMKDYWLPRGLPTTVSEVSQLPMKLCIDDLVCCGEMVARGYMAKTSNTVETLTGRKPLSFEDVLEKYKDVF
;
A
#
# COMPACT_ATOMS: atom_id res chain seq x y z
N MET A 1 -8.74 -15.16 25.21
CA MET A 1 -9.26 -14.19 24.22
C MET A 1 -8.21 -13.99 23.15
N PRO A 2 -8.55 -14.03 21.87
CA PRO A 2 -7.58 -13.87 20.79
C PRO A 2 -7.01 -12.44 20.80
N LYS A 3 -5.69 -12.32 20.65
CA LYS A 3 -4.98 -11.05 20.54
C LYS A 3 -4.49 -10.88 19.10
N TYR A 4 -4.75 -9.72 18.55
CA TYR A 4 -4.34 -9.34 17.20
C TYR A 4 -3.48 -8.07 17.27
N VAL A 5 -2.35 -8.07 16.57
CA VAL A 5 -1.45 -6.92 16.54
C VAL A 5 -1.41 -6.34 15.13
N LEU A 6 -1.90 -5.13 14.98
CA LEU A 6 -1.85 -4.37 13.74
C LEU A 6 -0.69 -3.37 13.84
N THR A 7 0.31 -3.58 13.00
CA THR A 7 1.49 -2.71 12.95
C THR A 7 1.31 -1.59 11.92
N GLY A 8 2.12 -0.56 11.99
CA GLY A 8 2.14 0.50 10.98
C GLY A 8 0.90 1.40 10.95
N VAL A 9 0.15 1.49 12.05
CA VAL A 9 -1.11 2.27 12.11
C VAL A 9 -0.94 3.78 11.96
N GLY A 10 0.28 4.30 12.01
CA GLY A 10 0.58 5.71 11.69
C GLY A 10 0.65 6.01 10.19
N GLY A 11 0.52 5.00 9.32
CA GLY A 11 0.45 5.14 7.87
C GLY A 11 -0.99 5.10 7.34
N ASN A 12 -1.17 5.47 6.07
CA ASN A 12 -2.51 5.60 5.46
C ASN A 12 -3.30 4.28 5.48
N VAL A 13 -2.75 3.19 4.95
CA VAL A 13 -3.41 1.88 4.95
C VAL A 13 -3.61 1.35 6.38
N GLY A 14 -2.59 1.51 7.24
CA GLY A 14 -2.64 1.03 8.62
C GLY A 14 -3.70 1.74 9.47
N SER A 15 -3.90 3.03 9.30
CA SER A 15 -4.93 3.79 10.04
C SER A 15 -6.34 3.37 9.64
N ILE A 16 -6.56 3.12 8.35
CA ILE A 16 -7.83 2.60 7.83
C ILE A 16 -8.08 1.19 8.38
N ALA A 17 -7.06 0.33 8.31
CA ALA A 17 -7.15 -1.03 8.84
C ALA A 17 -7.46 -1.04 10.35
N ALA A 18 -6.85 -0.13 11.13
CA ALA A 18 -7.11 -0.01 12.56
C ALA A 18 -8.58 0.36 12.85
N SER A 19 -9.10 1.37 12.15
CA SER A 19 -10.48 1.79 12.30
C SER A 19 -11.46 0.68 11.92
N TYR A 20 -11.24 0.01 10.80
CA TYR A 20 -12.10 -1.08 10.36
C TYR A 20 -11.98 -2.33 11.24
N ALA A 21 -10.78 -2.64 11.77
CA ALA A 21 -10.62 -3.75 12.71
C ALA A 21 -11.47 -3.58 13.98
N LEU A 22 -11.60 -2.35 14.46
CA LEU A 22 -12.49 -2.03 15.59
C LEU A 22 -13.99 -2.24 15.31
N GLU A 23 -14.38 -2.13 14.03
CA GLU A 23 -15.77 -2.36 13.62
C GLU A 23 -16.11 -3.85 13.52
N ILE A 24 -15.14 -4.67 13.06
CA ILE A 24 -15.40 -6.06 12.68
C ILE A 24 -14.77 -7.11 13.59
N ALA A 25 -14.03 -6.68 14.63
CA ALA A 25 -13.39 -7.60 15.57
C ALA A 25 -14.42 -8.47 16.31
N PRO A 26 -14.21 -9.78 16.41
CA PRO A 26 -15.06 -10.64 17.21
C PRO A 26 -15.11 -10.17 18.67
N PRO A 27 -16.26 -10.29 19.34
CA PRO A 27 -16.38 -9.95 20.76
C PRO A 27 -15.33 -10.64 21.62
N GLY A 28 -14.73 -9.89 22.55
CA GLY A 28 -13.68 -10.41 23.42
C GLY A 28 -12.28 -10.45 22.78
N SER A 29 -12.10 -9.96 21.56
CA SER A 29 -10.76 -9.79 20.96
C SER A 29 -9.99 -8.68 21.63
N THR A 30 -8.67 -8.89 21.78
CA THR A 30 -7.73 -7.82 22.17
C THR A 30 -7.05 -7.27 20.92
N LEU A 31 -7.21 -5.97 20.67
CA LEU A 31 -6.56 -5.27 19.57
C LEU A 31 -5.39 -4.42 20.08
N VAL A 32 -4.21 -4.63 19.51
CA VAL A 32 -3.01 -3.82 19.79
C VAL A 32 -2.57 -3.16 18.49
N PHE A 33 -2.52 -1.84 18.50
CA PHE A 33 -2.13 -1.01 17.36
C PHE A 33 -0.74 -0.43 17.59
N THR A 34 0.16 -0.60 16.64
CA THR A 34 1.55 -0.15 16.81
C THR A 34 2.02 0.75 15.68
N THR A 35 2.85 1.71 16.04
CA THR A 35 3.58 2.59 15.12
C THR A 35 4.99 2.81 15.63
N SER A 36 5.92 3.18 14.75
CA SER A 36 7.27 3.60 15.19
C SER A 36 7.30 4.98 15.84
N ASN A 37 6.27 5.81 15.57
CA ASN A 37 6.12 7.15 16.14
C ASN A 37 4.64 7.47 16.36
N LEU A 38 4.27 7.73 17.63
CA LEU A 38 2.89 8.07 18.00
C LEU A 38 2.41 9.42 17.46
N ASP A 39 3.32 10.35 17.18
CA ASP A 39 2.98 11.68 16.67
C ASP A 39 2.42 11.62 15.22
N LYS A 40 2.63 10.49 14.52
CA LYS A 40 2.00 10.23 13.23
C LYS A 40 0.51 9.95 13.30
N ILE A 41 -0.04 9.71 14.50
CA ILE A 41 -1.45 9.45 14.70
C ILE A 41 -2.06 10.68 15.41
N PRO A 42 -3.03 11.36 14.82
CA PRO A 42 -3.72 12.48 15.47
C PRO A 42 -4.21 12.08 16.88
N SER A 43 -4.10 13.00 17.84
CA SER A 43 -4.49 12.74 19.23
C SER A 43 -5.94 12.30 19.36
N GLU A 44 -6.83 12.90 18.58
CA GLU A 44 -8.25 12.55 18.54
C GLU A 44 -8.46 11.11 18.02
N THR A 45 -7.73 10.69 16.98
CA THR A 45 -7.80 9.31 16.48
C THR A 45 -7.34 8.32 17.55
N ARG A 46 -6.24 8.63 18.26
CA ARG A 46 -5.75 7.79 19.37
C ARG A 46 -6.80 7.69 20.48
N ARG A 47 -7.44 8.81 20.83
CA ARG A 47 -8.51 8.83 21.83
C ARG A 47 -9.66 7.92 21.43
N VAL A 48 -10.17 8.08 20.20
CA VAL A 48 -11.29 7.27 19.67
C VAL A 48 -10.96 5.79 19.65
N TRP A 49 -9.77 5.41 19.20
CA TRP A 49 -9.37 4.00 19.17
C TRP A 49 -9.24 3.40 20.58
N SER A 50 -8.69 4.17 21.54
CA SER A 50 -8.57 3.73 22.94
C SER A 50 -9.93 3.58 23.61
N GLU A 51 -10.87 4.50 23.39
CA GLU A 51 -12.25 4.41 23.89
C GLU A 51 -12.99 3.20 23.35
N LYS A 52 -12.65 2.76 22.13
CA LYS A 52 -13.16 1.51 21.54
C LYS A 52 -12.40 0.25 21.98
N GLY A 53 -11.49 0.38 22.94
CA GLY A 53 -10.80 -0.76 23.58
C GLY A 53 -9.48 -1.19 22.95
N ALA A 54 -8.93 -0.45 21.97
CA ALA A 54 -7.61 -0.77 21.45
C ALA A 54 -6.49 -0.27 22.37
N THR A 55 -5.43 -1.05 22.50
CA THR A 55 -4.17 -0.60 23.09
C THR A 55 -3.29 -0.01 22.00
N ILE A 56 -2.80 1.21 22.18
CA ILE A 56 -1.93 1.88 21.21
C ILE A 56 -0.54 2.04 21.82
N THR A 57 0.50 1.59 21.11
CA THR A 57 1.88 1.61 21.63
C THR A 57 2.91 1.73 20.49
N THR A 58 4.18 1.89 20.86
CA THR A 58 5.27 1.95 19.90
C THR A 58 5.91 0.59 19.67
N ALA A 59 6.22 0.28 18.41
CA ALA A 59 7.10 -0.80 17.99
C ALA A 59 7.74 -0.44 16.63
N SER A 60 8.98 -0.91 16.43
CA SER A 60 9.72 -0.67 15.18
C SER A 60 10.15 -1.99 14.56
N TYR A 61 10.08 -2.08 13.23
CA TYR A 61 10.61 -3.23 12.48
C TYR A 61 12.15 -3.34 12.55
N ASP A 62 12.82 -2.30 13.01
CA ASP A 62 14.27 -2.28 13.23
C ASP A 62 14.64 -2.64 14.68
N ASP A 63 13.66 -2.85 15.58
CA ASP A 63 13.85 -3.23 16.99
C ASP A 63 13.05 -4.50 17.33
N ILE A 64 13.71 -5.66 17.21
CA ILE A 64 13.12 -6.96 17.50
C ILE A 64 12.56 -7.01 18.93
N SER A 65 13.22 -6.40 19.89
CA SER A 65 12.77 -6.41 21.29
C SER A 65 11.44 -5.68 21.45
N SER A 66 11.24 -4.57 20.72
CA SER A 66 9.94 -3.86 20.71
C SER A 66 8.83 -4.69 20.09
N LEU A 67 9.15 -5.43 19.00
CA LEU A 67 8.21 -6.35 18.37
C LEU A 67 7.83 -7.51 19.30
N GLN A 68 8.80 -8.14 19.96
CA GLN A 68 8.55 -9.24 20.90
C GLN A 68 7.62 -8.81 22.04
N ARG A 69 7.81 -7.62 22.60
CA ARG A 69 6.93 -7.09 23.67
C ARG A 69 5.47 -7.02 23.21
N VAL A 70 5.22 -6.56 21.98
CA VAL A 70 3.85 -6.38 21.49
C VAL A 70 3.27 -7.67 20.92
N PHE A 71 4.09 -8.60 20.39
CA PHE A 71 3.65 -9.86 19.83
C PHE A 71 3.38 -10.95 20.87
N ALA A 72 3.89 -10.82 22.09
CA ALA A 72 3.65 -11.80 23.15
C ALA A 72 2.16 -12.13 23.29
N GLY A 73 1.78 -13.39 23.11
CA GLY A 73 0.41 -13.89 23.16
C GLY A 73 -0.47 -13.52 21.96
N ALA A 74 0.09 -12.95 20.90
CA ALA A 74 -0.69 -12.63 19.71
C ALA A 74 -0.98 -13.87 18.86
N GLN A 75 -2.21 -13.97 18.38
CA GLN A 75 -2.63 -15.02 17.43
C GLN A 75 -2.20 -14.68 16.01
N ALA A 76 -2.34 -13.42 15.62
CA ALA A 76 -1.92 -12.93 14.31
C ALA A 76 -1.36 -11.51 14.40
N VAL A 77 -0.45 -11.21 13.48
CA VAL A 77 0.22 -9.90 13.37
C VAL A 77 0.22 -9.44 11.92
N THR A 78 0.28 -8.11 11.71
CA THR A 78 0.49 -7.57 10.37
C THR A 78 1.96 -7.19 10.17
N LEU A 79 2.38 -7.22 8.91
CA LEU A 79 3.58 -6.56 8.39
C LEU A 79 3.14 -5.64 7.26
N ILE A 80 3.05 -4.34 7.54
CA ILE A 80 2.78 -3.33 6.52
C ILE A 80 4.09 -2.87 5.91
N SER A 81 4.22 -2.98 4.58
CA SER A 81 5.41 -2.56 3.86
C SER A 81 5.71 -1.07 4.07
N THR A 82 6.98 -0.76 4.30
CA THR A 82 7.46 0.60 4.56
C THR A 82 8.06 1.24 3.31
N TRP A 83 8.36 2.54 3.38
CA TRP A 83 9.14 3.26 2.37
C TRP A 83 10.65 2.98 2.45
N ALA A 84 11.09 2.02 3.28
CA ALA A 84 12.49 1.64 3.43
C ALA A 84 12.92 0.69 2.31
N PHE A 85 12.94 1.18 1.08
CA PHE A 85 13.37 0.41 -0.11
C PHE A 85 14.76 -0.20 0.11
N GLY A 86 14.96 -1.45 -0.32
CA GLY A 86 16.17 -2.24 -0.07
C GLY A 86 16.32 -2.77 1.35
N ARG A 87 15.58 -2.23 2.34
CA ARG A 87 15.59 -2.70 3.74
C ARG A 87 14.36 -3.53 4.12
N ARG A 88 13.32 -3.54 3.27
CA ARG A 88 12.07 -4.30 3.53
C ARG A 88 12.32 -5.78 3.84
N PRO A 89 13.19 -6.50 3.12
CA PRO A 89 13.47 -7.90 3.45
C PRO A 89 14.07 -8.09 4.84
N GLN A 90 14.98 -7.19 5.28
CA GLN A 90 15.54 -7.24 6.63
C GLN A 90 14.48 -6.92 7.69
N GLN A 91 13.63 -5.92 7.46
CA GLN A 91 12.51 -5.60 8.36
C GLN A 91 11.52 -6.76 8.45
N ALA A 92 11.24 -7.44 7.33
CA ALA A 92 10.40 -8.62 7.31
C ALA A 92 11.02 -9.77 8.12
N GLN A 93 12.33 -10.01 7.99
CA GLN A 93 13.02 -11.02 8.77
C GLN A 93 12.91 -10.73 10.28
N ASN A 94 13.10 -9.48 10.71
CA ASN A 94 12.95 -9.08 12.10
C ASN A 94 11.52 -9.36 12.64
N VAL A 95 10.50 -9.05 11.84
CA VAL A 95 9.09 -9.32 12.19
C VAL A 95 8.82 -10.82 12.27
N ILE A 96 9.33 -11.62 11.32
CA ILE A 96 9.21 -13.08 11.30
C ILE A 96 9.87 -13.69 12.54
N ASP A 97 11.09 -13.27 12.87
CA ASP A 97 11.84 -13.79 14.01
C ASP A 97 11.14 -13.45 15.35
N ALA A 98 10.65 -12.22 15.48
CA ALA A 98 9.86 -11.82 16.64
C ALA A 98 8.54 -12.62 16.74
N ALA A 99 7.83 -12.81 15.62
CA ALA A 99 6.60 -13.56 15.58
C ALA A 99 6.82 -15.04 15.98
N LYS A 100 7.85 -15.67 15.43
CA LYS A 100 8.22 -17.07 15.78
C LYS A 100 8.58 -17.22 17.24
N SER A 101 9.43 -16.32 17.77
CA SER A 101 9.86 -16.36 19.18
C SER A 101 8.70 -16.18 20.17
N CYS A 102 7.64 -15.48 19.75
CA CYS A 102 6.44 -15.24 20.56
C CYS A 102 5.32 -16.27 20.33
N GLY A 103 5.52 -17.28 19.45
CA GLY A 103 4.51 -18.29 19.13
C GLY A 103 3.31 -17.73 18.36
N VAL A 104 3.49 -16.66 17.60
CA VAL A 104 2.45 -16.10 16.70
C VAL A 104 2.11 -17.16 15.65
N ARG A 105 0.82 -17.38 15.43
CA ARG A 105 0.36 -18.36 14.45
C ARG A 105 0.42 -17.84 13.01
N ARG A 106 -0.02 -16.59 12.76
CA ARG A 106 -0.20 -16.06 11.41
C ARG A 106 0.37 -14.65 11.23
N ILE A 107 0.97 -14.44 10.05
CA ILE A 107 1.42 -13.14 9.59
C ILE A 107 0.58 -12.68 8.38
N CYS A 108 0.10 -11.43 8.38
CA CYS A 108 -0.60 -10.79 7.27
C CYS A 108 0.28 -9.68 6.69
N TYR A 109 0.59 -9.77 5.41
CA TYR A 109 1.56 -8.89 4.75
C TYR A 109 0.93 -8.06 3.64
N THR A 110 1.21 -6.75 3.61
CA THR A 110 0.90 -5.88 2.47
C THR A 110 2.03 -5.97 1.44
N SER A 111 1.80 -6.78 0.43
CA SER A 111 2.67 -6.94 -0.74
C SER A 111 2.25 -6.00 -1.87
N PHE A 112 2.79 -6.19 -3.04
CA PHE A 112 2.55 -5.35 -4.20
C PHE A 112 2.35 -6.21 -5.46
N VAL A 113 1.55 -5.73 -6.39
CA VAL A 113 1.34 -6.36 -7.70
C VAL A 113 2.69 -6.56 -8.41
N GLY A 114 2.83 -7.67 -9.14
CA GLY A 114 4.09 -8.03 -9.81
C GLY A 114 5.15 -8.70 -8.92
N ALA A 115 4.88 -8.92 -7.62
CA ALA A 115 5.79 -9.68 -6.77
C ALA A 115 5.94 -11.16 -7.21
N ASP A 116 5.09 -11.65 -8.11
CA ASP A 116 5.16 -12.98 -8.72
C ASP A 116 5.78 -13.01 -10.12
N ASP A 117 6.31 -11.89 -10.59
CA ASP A 117 7.05 -11.85 -11.85
C ASP A 117 8.11 -12.97 -11.86
N PRO A 118 8.12 -13.84 -12.89
CA PRO A 118 9.06 -14.96 -12.97
C PRO A 118 10.50 -14.54 -13.22
N SER A 119 10.73 -13.29 -13.66
CA SER A 119 12.05 -12.76 -13.98
C SER A 119 13.02 -12.84 -12.80
N PRO A 120 14.31 -12.96 -13.03
CA PRO A 120 15.32 -12.75 -12.01
C PRO A 120 15.18 -11.37 -11.37
N ILE A 121 15.42 -11.29 -10.06
CA ILE A 121 15.23 -10.04 -9.28
C ILE A 121 15.89 -8.80 -9.93
N PRO A 122 17.13 -8.85 -10.49
CA PRO A 122 17.73 -7.68 -11.14
C PRO A 122 16.97 -7.17 -12.37
N GLU A 123 16.20 -8.03 -13.03
CA GLU A 123 15.45 -7.72 -14.26
C GLU A 123 14.02 -7.25 -13.99
N MET A 124 13.58 -7.36 -12.74
CA MET A 124 12.25 -6.94 -12.33
C MET A 124 12.14 -5.42 -12.23
N PRO A 125 10.94 -4.85 -12.42
CA PRO A 125 10.65 -3.48 -12.03
C PRO A 125 11.00 -3.23 -10.56
N PHE A 126 11.38 -2.00 -10.25
CA PHE A 126 11.94 -1.61 -8.96
C PHE A 126 11.03 -1.92 -7.75
N LEU A 127 9.75 -1.54 -7.80
CA LEU A 127 8.84 -1.65 -6.66
C LEU A 127 8.56 -3.09 -6.22
N PRO A 128 8.27 -4.06 -7.11
CA PRO A 128 7.95 -5.41 -6.69
C PRO A 128 9.14 -6.25 -6.19
N ARG A 129 10.39 -5.81 -6.43
CA ARG A 129 11.60 -6.58 -6.03
C ARG A 129 11.64 -6.94 -4.55
N ASP A 130 11.53 -5.93 -3.69
CA ASP A 130 11.56 -6.13 -2.24
C ASP A 130 10.36 -6.95 -1.76
N HIS A 131 9.21 -6.79 -2.43
CA HIS A 131 8.01 -7.55 -2.12
C HIS A 131 8.17 -9.02 -2.46
N LYS A 132 8.76 -9.36 -3.63
CA LYS A 132 9.07 -10.74 -4.01
C LYS A 132 9.98 -11.41 -2.98
N GLN A 133 11.03 -10.72 -2.54
CA GLN A 133 11.95 -11.23 -1.52
C GLN A 133 11.24 -11.42 -0.16
N THR A 134 10.43 -10.46 0.24
CA THR A 134 9.66 -10.54 1.49
C THR A 134 8.63 -11.67 1.47
N GLU A 135 7.91 -11.86 0.35
CA GLU A 135 6.99 -12.99 0.19
C GLU A 135 7.72 -14.34 0.33
N ALA A 136 8.91 -14.45 -0.25
CA ALA A 136 9.72 -15.67 -0.13
C ALA A 136 10.13 -15.96 1.32
N LEU A 137 10.57 -14.94 2.08
CA LEU A 137 10.87 -15.07 3.50
C LEU A 137 9.65 -15.51 4.33
N ILE A 138 8.49 -14.90 4.08
CA ILE A 138 7.25 -15.24 4.77
C ILE A 138 6.85 -16.70 4.47
N ARG A 139 6.88 -17.12 3.21
CA ARG A 139 6.56 -18.52 2.82
C ARG A 139 7.51 -19.54 3.45
N ALA A 140 8.79 -19.20 3.55
CA ALA A 140 9.81 -20.04 4.16
C ALA A 140 9.78 -20.04 5.70
N SER A 141 9.04 -19.13 6.34
CA SER A 141 9.06 -18.93 7.81
C SER A 141 8.46 -20.08 8.60
N GLY A 142 7.55 -20.85 8.00
CA GLY A 142 6.74 -21.86 8.69
C GLY A 142 5.52 -21.29 9.44
N LEU A 143 5.32 -19.98 9.45
CA LEU A 143 4.10 -19.33 9.93
C LEU A 143 2.97 -19.51 8.91
N GLU A 144 1.72 -19.61 9.38
CA GLU A 144 0.59 -19.37 8.48
C GLU A 144 0.67 -17.93 7.96
N TYR A 145 0.24 -17.71 6.70
CA TYR A 145 0.28 -16.37 6.13
C TYR A 145 -0.97 -16.02 5.33
N ASN A 146 -1.22 -14.73 5.27
CA ASN A 146 -2.04 -14.11 4.24
C ASN A 146 -1.24 -12.96 3.63
N ILE A 147 -1.09 -12.98 2.32
CA ILE A 147 -0.38 -11.95 1.58
C ILE A 147 -1.41 -11.22 0.73
N GLN A 148 -1.59 -9.92 0.94
CA GLN A 148 -2.35 -9.08 0.03
C GLN A 148 -1.40 -8.34 -0.89
N ARG A 149 -1.57 -8.52 -2.19
CA ARG A 149 -0.89 -7.76 -3.23
C ARG A 149 -1.77 -6.59 -3.61
N ASP A 150 -1.42 -5.43 -3.09
CA ASP A 150 -2.11 -4.19 -3.42
C ASP A 150 -1.73 -3.76 -4.84
N PHE A 151 -2.72 -3.39 -5.63
CA PHE A 151 -2.49 -2.74 -6.90
C PHE A 151 -2.17 -1.26 -6.68
N LEU A 152 -1.77 -0.54 -7.71
CA LEU A 152 -1.48 0.88 -7.59
C LEU A 152 -2.69 1.64 -7.05
N TYR A 153 -2.44 2.47 -6.05
CA TYR A 153 -3.51 3.22 -5.42
C TYR A 153 -3.99 4.36 -6.31
N ILE A 154 -5.30 4.40 -6.56
CA ILE A 154 -5.93 5.53 -7.24
C ILE A 154 -5.74 6.84 -6.45
N ASP A 155 -5.66 6.77 -5.12
CA ASP A 155 -5.34 7.88 -4.22
C ASP A 155 -3.97 8.52 -4.51
N ASN A 156 -3.07 7.85 -5.22
CA ASN A 156 -1.78 8.43 -5.60
C ASN A 156 -1.96 9.55 -6.62
N ILE A 157 -3.02 9.52 -7.42
CA ILE A 157 -3.28 10.52 -8.44
C ILE A 157 -3.48 11.91 -7.79
N PRO A 158 -4.45 12.12 -6.90
CA PRO A 158 -4.60 13.42 -6.23
C PRO A 158 -3.44 13.75 -5.29
N ASN A 159 -2.82 12.76 -4.64
CA ASN A 159 -1.77 13.03 -3.65
C ASN A 159 -0.39 13.31 -4.25
N PHE A 160 -0.11 12.78 -5.44
CA PHE A 160 1.21 12.87 -6.08
C PHE A 160 1.15 13.51 -7.47
N PHE A 161 0.22 13.10 -8.32
CA PHE A 161 0.15 13.57 -9.70
C PHE A 161 -0.54 14.93 -9.83
N ALA A 162 -1.55 15.24 -9.02
CA ALA A 162 -2.17 16.55 -9.05
C ALA A 162 -1.17 17.69 -8.74
N PRO A 163 -0.32 17.56 -7.69
CA PRO A 163 0.76 18.52 -7.49
C PRO A 163 1.74 18.59 -8.67
N SER A 164 2.02 17.46 -9.34
CA SER A 164 2.93 17.42 -10.50
C SER A 164 2.35 18.07 -11.76
N TRP A 165 1.03 18.10 -11.88
CA TRP A 165 0.30 18.68 -13.02
C TRP A 165 0.68 20.13 -13.28
N GLU A 166 0.79 20.94 -12.23
CA GLU A 166 1.22 22.32 -12.31
C GLU A 166 2.65 22.44 -12.86
N PHE A 167 3.58 21.59 -12.36
CA PHE A 167 4.97 21.57 -12.84
C PHE A 167 5.11 21.06 -14.27
N CYS A 168 4.16 20.30 -14.75
CA CYS A 168 4.10 19.82 -16.13
C CYS A 168 3.37 20.78 -17.08
N GLY A 169 3.03 21.98 -16.66
CA GLY A 169 2.31 22.96 -17.49
C GLY A 169 0.92 22.44 -17.91
N ASN A 170 0.13 22.01 -16.95
CA ASN A 170 -1.18 21.37 -17.16
C ASN A 170 -1.13 20.11 -18.05
N ARG A 171 -0.08 19.30 -17.91
CA ARG A 171 0.07 18.04 -18.64
C ARG A 171 0.20 16.86 -17.68
N TRP A 172 -0.41 15.75 -18.03
CA TRP A 172 -0.14 14.47 -17.41
C TRP A 172 0.74 13.61 -18.31
N LEU A 173 1.97 13.38 -17.87
CA LEU A 173 2.92 12.48 -18.53
C LEU A 173 2.64 11.05 -18.07
N SER A 174 2.39 10.14 -19.02
CA SER A 174 2.16 8.73 -18.73
C SER A 174 3.04 7.83 -19.60
N ASN A 175 3.70 6.87 -18.99
CA ASN A 175 4.48 5.80 -19.64
C ASN A 175 3.77 4.44 -19.58
N SER A 176 2.47 4.40 -19.28
CA SER A 176 1.67 3.17 -19.20
C SER A 176 1.35 2.53 -20.57
N GLY A 177 1.71 3.18 -21.68
CA GLY A 177 1.48 2.65 -23.03
C GLY A 177 0.01 2.47 -23.41
N GLY A 178 -0.94 3.08 -22.70
CA GLY A 178 -2.37 2.92 -22.94
C GLY A 178 -2.95 1.59 -22.45
N VAL A 179 -2.19 0.82 -21.70
CA VAL A 179 -2.66 -0.43 -21.08
C VAL A 179 -3.55 -0.09 -19.91
N PRO A 180 -4.70 -0.78 -19.71
CA PRO A 180 -5.56 -0.54 -18.56
C PRO A 180 -5.02 -1.17 -17.27
N GLY A 181 -5.27 -0.51 -16.13
CA GLY A 181 -4.95 -1.01 -14.80
C GLY A 181 -6.15 -0.98 -13.87
N ALA A 182 -6.29 -2.01 -13.04
CA ALA A 182 -7.34 -2.09 -12.01
C ALA A 182 -6.87 -1.39 -10.72
N TYR A 183 -6.73 -0.06 -10.78
CA TYR A 183 -6.33 0.78 -9.65
C TYR A 183 -7.24 0.59 -8.45
N VAL A 184 -6.69 0.57 -7.24
CA VAL A 184 -7.43 0.27 -6.02
C VAL A 184 -7.45 1.45 -5.04
N ALA A 185 -8.53 1.61 -4.30
CA ALA A 185 -8.60 2.57 -3.20
C ALA A 185 -7.77 2.08 -2.00
N ARG A 186 -6.98 2.98 -1.38
CA ARG A 186 -6.31 2.66 -0.10
C ARG A 186 -7.27 2.22 0.98
N GLU A 187 -8.49 2.75 0.95
CA GLU A 187 -9.55 2.39 1.87
C GLU A 187 -9.89 0.89 1.79
N ASP A 188 -9.97 0.34 0.60
CA ASP A 188 -10.24 -1.08 0.39
C ASP A 188 -9.06 -1.96 0.81
N CYS A 189 -7.82 -1.53 0.54
CA CYS A 189 -6.63 -2.24 1.01
C CYS A 189 -6.56 -2.30 2.55
N GLY A 190 -6.88 -1.21 3.23
CA GLY A 190 -6.95 -1.20 4.70
C GLY A 190 -8.04 -2.11 5.25
N ARG A 191 -9.22 -2.14 4.62
CA ARG A 191 -10.31 -3.05 5.00
C ARG A 191 -9.94 -4.52 4.81
N VAL A 192 -9.32 -4.85 3.68
CA VAL A 192 -8.83 -6.21 3.40
C VAL A 192 -7.79 -6.63 4.43
N LEU A 193 -6.82 -5.76 4.76
CA LEU A 193 -5.80 -6.06 5.75
C LEU A 193 -6.41 -6.38 7.13
N ALA A 194 -7.38 -5.60 7.58
CA ALA A 194 -8.08 -5.84 8.84
C ALA A 194 -8.85 -7.16 8.82
N ALA A 195 -9.55 -7.45 7.72
CA ALA A 195 -10.28 -8.71 7.54
C ALA A 195 -9.34 -9.93 7.59
N LEU A 196 -8.20 -9.86 6.92
CA LEU A 196 -7.17 -10.91 6.95
C LEU A 196 -6.57 -11.09 8.34
N LEU A 197 -6.23 -9.98 9.04
CA LEU A 197 -5.72 -10.03 10.40
C LEU A 197 -6.68 -10.75 11.33
N LEU A 198 -7.98 -10.50 11.19
CA LEU A 198 -9.04 -11.09 12.02
C LEU A 198 -9.50 -12.47 11.56
N GLY A 199 -8.85 -13.05 10.55
CA GLY A 199 -9.03 -14.45 10.18
C GLY A 199 -10.08 -14.73 9.12
N ARG A 200 -10.47 -13.76 8.31
CA ARG A 200 -11.44 -13.96 7.22
C ARG A 200 -10.82 -14.57 5.96
N GLY A 201 -9.49 -14.62 5.85
CA GLY A 201 -8.80 -15.24 4.72
C GLY A 201 -8.46 -16.71 4.94
N GLU A 202 -8.36 -17.46 3.85
CA GLU A 202 -7.87 -18.84 3.86
C GLU A 202 -6.38 -18.89 4.22
N PRO A 203 -5.92 -19.88 5.00
CA PRO A 203 -4.51 -20.02 5.34
C PRO A 203 -3.60 -20.13 4.10
N ASN A 204 -2.42 -19.54 4.18
CA ASN A 204 -1.36 -19.64 3.18
C ASN A 204 -1.78 -19.17 1.77
N THR A 205 -2.66 -18.15 1.73
CA THR A 205 -3.24 -17.64 0.50
C THR A 205 -2.76 -16.23 0.18
N VAL A 206 -2.56 -15.99 -1.11
CA VAL A 206 -2.25 -14.67 -1.68
C VAL A 206 -3.51 -14.09 -2.32
N TYR A 207 -3.79 -12.84 -2.03
CA TYR A 207 -4.94 -12.09 -2.50
C TYR A 207 -4.49 -10.89 -3.33
N ASN A 208 -4.93 -10.79 -4.57
CA ASN A 208 -4.81 -9.55 -5.32
C ASN A 208 -5.91 -8.58 -4.90
N VAL A 209 -5.55 -7.38 -4.48
CA VAL A 209 -6.50 -6.35 -4.04
C VAL A 209 -6.58 -5.30 -5.14
N THR A 210 -7.71 -5.24 -5.82
CA THR A 210 -7.92 -4.45 -7.04
C THR A 210 -9.15 -3.57 -6.92
N GLY A 211 -9.22 -2.52 -7.74
CA GLY A 211 -10.47 -1.82 -8.02
C GLY A 211 -11.46 -2.70 -8.77
N PRO A 212 -12.68 -2.19 -9.00
CA PRO A 212 -13.78 -2.95 -9.62
C PRO A 212 -13.58 -3.17 -11.13
N GLU A 213 -12.78 -2.34 -11.75
CA GLU A 213 -12.56 -2.33 -13.19
C GLU A 213 -11.13 -1.95 -13.56
N ALA A 214 -10.73 -2.28 -14.80
CA ALA A 214 -9.45 -1.85 -15.35
C ALA A 214 -9.67 -0.67 -16.29
N VAL A 215 -8.98 0.45 -16.02
CA VAL A 215 -9.10 1.71 -16.78
C VAL A 215 -7.71 2.19 -17.18
N THR A 216 -7.64 2.92 -18.30
CA THR A 216 -6.38 3.54 -18.76
C THR A 216 -6.15 4.87 -18.05
N ASP A 217 -4.88 5.29 -17.96
CA ASP A 217 -4.54 6.63 -17.46
C ASP A 217 -5.26 7.73 -18.26
N ALA A 218 -5.44 7.52 -19.56
CA ALA A 218 -6.16 8.46 -20.43
C ALA A 218 -7.65 8.59 -20.04
N GLN A 219 -8.31 7.48 -19.67
CA GLN A 219 -9.70 7.52 -19.19
C GLN A 219 -9.81 8.23 -17.85
N ILE A 220 -8.89 7.97 -16.92
CA ILE A 220 -8.82 8.69 -15.63
C ILE A 220 -8.60 10.19 -15.86
N PHE A 221 -7.64 10.55 -16.73
CA PHE A 221 -7.38 11.93 -17.11
C PHE A 221 -8.60 12.62 -17.69
N GLN A 222 -9.29 11.97 -18.65
CA GLN A 222 -10.50 12.50 -19.28
C GLN A 222 -11.60 12.75 -18.25
N TRP A 223 -11.76 11.82 -17.29
CA TRP A 223 -12.75 11.99 -16.23
C TRP A 223 -12.42 13.20 -15.34
N ILE A 224 -11.14 13.37 -14.96
CA ILE A 224 -10.69 14.55 -14.19
C ILE A 224 -10.98 15.85 -14.95
N CYS A 225 -10.65 15.92 -16.23
CA CYS A 225 -10.90 17.09 -17.05
C CYS A 225 -12.39 17.41 -17.20
N SER A 226 -13.25 16.39 -17.22
CA SER A 226 -14.70 16.58 -17.36
C SER A 226 -15.40 16.95 -16.06
N ASN A 227 -14.86 16.60 -14.90
CA ASN A 227 -15.58 16.70 -13.62
C ASN A 227 -14.91 17.61 -12.58
N ILE A 228 -13.59 17.80 -12.69
CA ILE A 228 -12.81 18.48 -11.64
C ILE A 228 -12.05 19.68 -12.20
N LYS A 229 -11.25 19.50 -13.24
CA LYS A 229 -10.32 20.49 -13.78
C LYS A 229 -10.38 20.48 -15.31
N ASP A 230 -10.96 21.50 -15.90
CA ASP A 230 -11.27 21.60 -17.33
C ASP A 230 -10.06 21.81 -18.26
N GLN A 231 -8.85 21.97 -17.72
CA GLN A 231 -7.66 22.27 -18.50
C GLN A 231 -6.58 21.22 -18.29
N GLY A 232 -6.10 20.63 -19.37
CA GLY A 232 -4.97 19.72 -19.35
C GLY A 232 -4.71 19.03 -20.67
N GLN A 233 -3.55 18.43 -20.78
CA GLN A 233 -3.13 17.62 -21.91
C GLN A 233 -2.57 16.29 -21.41
N PHE A 234 -3.12 15.19 -21.93
CA PHE A 234 -2.52 13.86 -21.71
C PHE A 234 -1.38 13.65 -22.69
N VAL A 235 -0.21 13.25 -22.19
CA VAL A 235 0.99 13.03 -23.01
C VAL A 235 1.56 11.65 -22.72
N THR A 236 1.53 10.78 -23.72
CA THR A 236 2.22 9.49 -23.65
C THR A 236 3.72 9.71 -23.87
N VAL A 237 4.53 9.18 -22.97
CA VAL A 237 5.99 9.28 -22.99
C VAL A 237 6.61 7.90 -22.76
N SER A 238 7.83 7.73 -23.24
CA SER A 238 8.68 6.58 -22.88
C SER A 238 9.28 6.77 -21.49
N ASP A 239 9.81 5.68 -20.91
CA ASP A 239 10.54 5.74 -19.63
C ASP A 239 11.72 6.73 -19.68
N GLN A 240 12.42 6.79 -20.82
CA GLN A 240 13.54 7.72 -20.99
C GLN A 240 13.06 9.17 -21.06
N GLU A 241 11.99 9.47 -21.80
CA GLU A 241 11.42 10.82 -21.86
C GLU A 241 10.87 11.26 -20.49
N MET A 242 10.32 10.34 -19.68
CA MET A 242 9.93 10.62 -18.30
C MET A 242 11.13 11.06 -17.46
N LYS A 243 12.26 10.35 -17.56
CA LYS A 243 13.52 10.67 -16.84
C LYS A 243 14.09 12.01 -17.31
N ASP A 244 14.16 12.21 -18.62
CA ASP A 244 14.69 13.43 -19.24
C ASP A 244 13.87 14.66 -18.90
N TYR A 245 12.56 14.49 -18.70
CA TYR A 245 11.68 15.57 -18.27
C TYR A 245 11.92 15.98 -16.82
N TRP A 246 12.02 15.01 -15.89
CA TRP A 246 12.02 15.29 -14.45
C TRP A 246 13.40 15.59 -13.86
N LEU A 247 14.46 14.95 -14.37
CA LEU A 247 15.81 15.08 -13.81
C LEU A 247 16.31 16.56 -13.82
N PRO A 248 16.23 17.32 -14.93
CA PRO A 248 16.65 18.72 -14.94
C PRO A 248 15.74 19.65 -14.11
N ARG A 249 14.59 19.18 -13.64
CA ARG A 249 13.65 19.91 -12.79
C ARG A 249 13.85 19.66 -11.30
N GLY A 250 14.83 18.87 -10.92
CA GLY A 250 15.19 18.61 -9.52
C GLY A 250 14.39 17.50 -8.85
N LEU A 251 13.67 16.64 -9.62
CA LEU A 251 13.13 15.41 -9.06
C LEU A 251 14.28 14.41 -8.91
N PRO A 252 14.50 13.83 -7.70
CA PRO A 252 15.59 12.89 -7.49
C PRO A 252 15.34 11.58 -8.25
N THR A 253 16.43 10.88 -8.60
CA THR A 253 16.32 9.57 -9.24
C THR A 253 15.76 8.54 -8.27
N THR A 254 16.23 8.52 -7.04
CA THR A 254 15.88 7.52 -6.03
C THR A 254 15.23 8.14 -4.79
N VAL A 255 14.52 7.33 -4.00
CA VAL A 255 13.87 7.76 -2.75
C VAL A 255 14.84 8.14 -1.62
N SER A 256 16.13 7.80 -1.74
CA SER A 256 17.15 8.16 -0.77
C SER A 256 17.62 9.62 -0.89
N GLU A 257 17.28 10.27 -1.99
CA GLU A 257 17.63 11.66 -2.26
C GLU A 257 16.50 12.59 -1.84
N VAL A 258 16.82 13.86 -1.56
CA VAL A 258 15.82 14.86 -1.18
C VAL A 258 15.35 15.60 -2.42
N SER A 259 14.06 15.55 -2.72
CA SER A 259 13.47 16.31 -3.80
C SER A 259 13.57 17.84 -3.55
N GLN A 260 13.93 18.57 -4.60
CA GLN A 260 13.87 20.05 -4.61
C GLN A 260 12.46 20.55 -4.93
N LEU A 261 11.57 19.68 -5.36
CA LEU A 261 10.17 19.99 -5.64
C LEU A 261 9.31 19.77 -4.38
N PRO A 262 8.15 20.41 -4.25
CA PRO A 262 7.23 20.17 -3.13
C PRO A 262 6.56 18.79 -3.17
N MET A 263 6.97 17.92 -4.07
CA MET A 263 6.46 16.56 -4.25
C MET A 263 7.38 15.53 -3.59
N LYS A 264 6.78 14.55 -2.91
CA LYS A 264 7.49 13.41 -2.30
C LYS A 264 7.51 12.22 -3.27
N LEU A 265 8.12 12.41 -4.43
CA LEU A 265 8.27 11.39 -5.47
C LEU A 265 9.74 11.27 -5.85
N CYS A 266 10.10 10.17 -6.50
CA CYS A 266 11.34 10.04 -7.24
C CYS A 266 11.05 9.53 -8.67
N ILE A 267 12.04 9.67 -9.54
CA ILE A 267 11.90 9.29 -10.96
C ILE A 267 11.69 7.77 -11.09
N ASP A 268 12.45 6.98 -10.32
CA ASP A 268 12.34 5.51 -10.37
C ASP A 268 10.95 5.04 -9.97
N ASP A 269 10.31 5.71 -9.01
CA ASP A 269 8.95 5.40 -8.57
C ASP A 269 7.92 5.69 -9.68
N LEU A 270 8.02 6.87 -10.32
CA LEU A 270 7.15 7.26 -11.42
C LEU A 270 7.27 6.32 -12.62
N VAL A 271 8.50 6.05 -13.05
CA VAL A 271 8.78 5.17 -14.19
C VAL A 271 8.28 3.76 -13.91
N CYS A 272 8.57 3.23 -12.70
CA CYS A 272 8.14 1.89 -12.31
C CYS A 272 6.61 1.75 -12.25
N CYS A 273 5.89 2.76 -11.78
CA CYS A 273 4.42 2.71 -11.74
C CYS A 273 3.84 2.53 -13.14
N GLY A 274 4.29 3.31 -14.12
CA GLY A 274 3.83 3.15 -15.51
C GLY A 274 4.29 1.84 -16.14
N GLU A 275 5.54 1.41 -15.90
CA GLU A 275 6.06 0.12 -16.36
C GLU A 275 5.21 -1.06 -15.87
N MET A 276 4.76 -1.05 -14.61
CA MET A 276 3.89 -2.09 -14.04
C MET A 276 2.57 -2.20 -14.81
N VAL A 277 1.99 -1.05 -15.17
CA VAL A 277 0.77 -1.01 -15.97
C VAL A 277 1.06 -1.47 -17.40
N ALA A 278 2.11 -0.95 -18.04
CA ALA A 278 2.50 -1.29 -19.42
C ALA A 278 2.79 -2.80 -19.61
N ARG A 279 3.36 -3.45 -18.59
CA ARG A 279 3.57 -4.91 -18.58
C ARG A 279 2.27 -5.72 -18.37
N GLY A 280 1.13 -5.07 -18.17
CA GLY A 280 -0.17 -5.71 -17.98
C GLY A 280 -0.36 -6.39 -16.61
N TYR A 281 0.51 -6.14 -15.63
CA TYR A 281 0.39 -6.75 -14.30
C TYR A 281 -0.90 -6.36 -13.60
N MET A 282 -1.44 -5.20 -13.93
CA MET A 282 -2.65 -4.65 -13.34
C MET A 282 -3.94 -4.87 -14.16
N ALA A 283 -3.87 -5.62 -15.27
CA ALA A 283 -4.99 -5.72 -16.21
C ALA A 283 -6.20 -6.53 -15.69
N LYS A 284 -6.01 -7.37 -14.67
CA LYS A 284 -7.06 -8.27 -14.17
C LYS A 284 -7.63 -7.77 -12.85
N THR A 285 -8.95 -7.72 -12.76
CA THR A 285 -9.68 -7.48 -11.51
C THR A 285 -9.80 -8.74 -10.66
N SER A 286 -10.11 -8.56 -9.39
CA SER A 286 -10.42 -9.63 -8.43
C SER A 286 -11.67 -9.29 -7.62
N ASN A 287 -12.28 -10.30 -7.02
CA ASN A 287 -13.40 -10.13 -6.08
C ASN A 287 -12.95 -10.08 -4.62
N THR A 288 -11.65 -9.96 -4.36
CA THR A 288 -11.05 -10.05 -3.01
C THR A 288 -11.69 -9.07 -2.03
N VAL A 289 -11.86 -7.81 -2.43
CA VAL A 289 -12.44 -6.78 -1.57
C VAL A 289 -13.84 -7.20 -1.11
N GLU A 290 -14.71 -7.54 -2.05
CA GLU A 290 -16.09 -7.92 -1.74
C GLU A 290 -16.15 -9.22 -0.92
N THR A 291 -15.36 -10.22 -1.29
CA THR A 291 -15.33 -11.52 -0.61
C THR A 291 -14.91 -11.40 0.87
N LEU A 292 -13.86 -10.62 1.15
CA LEU A 292 -13.30 -10.52 2.51
C LEU A 292 -14.00 -9.48 3.38
N THR A 293 -14.54 -8.43 2.77
CA THR A 293 -15.10 -7.30 3.51
C THR A 293 -16.63 -7.23 3.49
N GLY A 294 -17.27 -7.92 2.54
CA GLY A 294 -18.72 -7.82 2.29
C GLY A 294 -19.13 -6.50 1.62
N ARG A 295 -18.18 -5.70 1.16
CA ARG A 295 -18.40 -4.41 0.49
C ARG A 295 -17.78 -4.44 -0.90
N LYS A 296 -18.45 -3.86 -1.88
CA LYS A 296 -17.86 -3.66 -3.21
C LYS A 296 -16.64 -2.73 -3.12
N PRO A 297 -15.61 -2.95 -3.95
CA PRO A 297 -14.50 -2.01 -4.04
C PRO A 297 -14.97 -0.65 -4.56
N LEU A 298 -14.31 0.42 -4.11
CA LEU A 298 -14.57 1.77 -4.59
C LEU A 298 -14.09 1.91 -6.05
N SER A 299 -14.87 2.61 -6.86
CA SER A 299 -14.44 2.98 -8.21
C SER A 299 -13.39 4.11 -8.17
N PHE A 300 -12.69 4.35 -9.28
CA PHE A 300 -11.76 5.45 -9.35
C PHE A 300 -12.48 6.81 -9.23
N GLU A 301 -13.70 6.91 -9.76
CA GLU A 301 -14.54 8.09 -9.64
C GLU A 301 -14.90 8.39 -8.19
N ASP A 302 -15.31 7.37 -7.43
CA ASP A 302 -15.64 7.51 -6.00
C ASP A 302 -14.47 8.06 -5.19
N VAL A 303 -13.25 7.64 -5.54
CA VAL A 303 -12.03 8.11 -4.87
C VAL A 303 -11.68 9.53 -5.32
N LEU A 304 -11.64 9.80 -6.62
CA LEU A 304 -11.27 11.12 -7.14
C LEU A 304 -12.25 12.21 -6.72
N GLU A 305 -13.55 11.91 -6.64
CA GLU A 305 -14.55 12.88 -6.13
C GLU A 305 -14.27 13.32 -4.69
N LYS A 306 -13.74 12.42 -3.84
CA LYS A 306 -13.33 12.78 -2.46
C LYS A 306 -12.17 13.77 -2.42
N TYR A 307 -11.37 13.83 -3.48
CA TYR A 307 -10.15 14.64 -3.57
C TYR A 307 -10.28 15.81 -4.55
N LYS A 308 -11.48 16.14 -5.01
CA LYS A 308 -11.69 17.17 -6.05
C LYS A 308 -11.09 18.54 -5.71
N ASP A 309 -11.01 18.89 -4.44
CA ASP A 309 -10.44 20.19 -3.99
C ASP A 309 -8.90 20.21 -4.02
N VAL A 310 -8.25 19.10 -4.41
CA VAL A 310 -6.78 19.00 -4.50
C VAL A 310 -6.27 19.33 -5.90
N PHE A 311 -7.12 19.26 -6.93
CA PHE A 311 -6.76 19.52 -8.34
C PHE A 311 -6.84 21.03 -8.73
#